data_bc12f2426a90cf49613b05f21562e5fa
#
_entry.id   bc12f2426a90cf49613b05f21562e5fa
#
_cell.length_a   1.000
_cell.length_b   1.000
_cell.length_c   1.000
_cell.angle_alpha   90.00
_cell.angle_beta   90.00
_cell.angle_gamma   90.00
#
_symmetry.space_group_name_H-M   'P 1'
#
loop_
_entity.id
_entity.type
_entity.pdbx_description
1 polymer ?
#
loop_
_entity_poly.entity_id
_entity_poly.type
_entity_poly.pdbx_seq_one_letter_code
_entity_poly.pdbx_strand_id
1 'polypeptide(L)'
;GEVWGVFTLTYCNDNGRDSYIQLVNYSPFKPYEIDLDYFREGRKKFSLEEWADLLIRSMEYNPGGFHSLDQKLLFLSRLLVFVEPRLNMIELAPKGTGKTYIFSNLSKYGWWIGGGIISRAKMFYDVSKGTFGFITKYDFVALDEIQTIKFSDESELKGAFKNYLEQGKFT
;
A
#
# COMPACT_ATOMS: atom_id res chain seq x y z
N GLY A 1 -0.85 16.17 7.80
CA GLY A 1 -1.15 16.22 6.39
C GLY A 1 0.11 16.41 5.57
N GLU A 2 0.14 15.81 4.37
CA GLU A 2 1.26 15.98 3.43
C GLU A 2 0.96 17.18 2.54
N VAL A 3 2.00 17.94 2.24
CA VAL A 3 1.94 19.08 1.30
C VAL A 3 2.91 18.78 0.16
N TRP A 4 2.42 18.83 -1.07
CA TRP A 4 3.21 18.55 -2.26
C TRP A 4 3.36 19.84 -3.09
N GLY A 5 4.55 20.02 -3.66
CA GLY A 5 4.82 21.18 -4.48
C GLY A 5 6.24 21.20 -5.03
N VAL A 6 6.49 22.14 -5.91
CA VAL A 6 7.82 22.48 -6.38
C VAL A 6 8.38 23.58 -5.50
N PHE A 7 9.53 23.33 -4.90
CA PHE A 7 10.23 24.26 -4.03
C PHE A 7 11.45 24.82 -4.76
N THR A 8 11.62 26.14 -4.70
CA THR A 8 12.88 26.78 -5.09
C THR A 8 13.61 27.18 -3.80
N LEU A 9 14.76 26.57 -3.59
CA LEU A 9 15.59 26.81 -2.43
C LEU A 9 16.85 27.55 -2.82
N THR A 10 17.29 28.49 -1.99
CA THR A 10 18.57 29.17 -2.15
C THR A 10 19.42 28.97 -0.90
N TYR A 11 20.71 28.75 -1.10
CA TYR A 11 21.68 28.71 -0.02
C TYR A 11 22.17 30.14 0.25
N CYS A 12 21.99 30.60 1.47
CA CYS A 12 22.45 31.92 1.94
C CYS A 12 23.63 31.69 2.91
N ASN A 13 24.75 32.37 2.61
CA ASN A 13 25.92 32.38 3.48
C ASN A 13 26.22 33.83 3.83
N ASP A 14 25.99 34.21 5.06
CA ASP A 14 26.24 35.56 5.56
C ASP A 14 27.63 35.64 6.20
N ASN A 15 28.66 35.77 5.34
CA ASN A 15 30.05 36.10 5.71
C ASN A 15 30.60 35.41 7.00
N GLY A 16 30.36 34.08 7.12
CA GLY A 16 30.98 33.25 8.17
C GLY A 16 30.23 33.21 9.49
N ARG A 17 28.97 33.72 9.56
CA ARG A 17 28.09 33.52 10.68
C ARG A 17 27.07 32.46 10.40
N ASP A 18 26.03 32.30 10.20
CA ASP A 18 25.17 31.17 10.05
C ASP A 18 24.77 30.93 8.57
N SER A 19 25.11 29.76 8.03
CA SER A 19 24.60 29.34 6.72
C SER A 19 23.21 28.74 6.85
N TYR A 20 22.27 29.16 6.01
CA TYR A 20 20.92 28.64 6.04
C TYR A 20 20.36 28.42 4.63
N ILE A 21 19.35 27.57 4.52
CA ILE A 21 18.59 27.36 3.29
C ILE A 21 17.32 28.18 3.37
N GLN A 22 17.13 29.08 2.40
CA GLN A 22 15.94 29.90 2.30
C GLN A 22 14.99 29.32 1.25
N LEU A 23 13.72 29.19 1.59
CA LEU A 23 12.65 28.92 0.64
C LEU A 23 12.33 30.22 -0.12
N VAL A 24 12.65 30.23 -1.42
CA VAL A 24 12.42 31.40 -2.30
C VAL A 24 11.02 31.37 -2.90
N ASN A 25 10.60 30.17 -3.34
CA ASN A 25 9.29 30.00 -3.95
C ASN A 25 8.73 28.62 -3.65
N TYR A 26 7.42 28.55 -3.56
CA TYR A 26 6.67 27.32 -3.42
C TYR A 26 5.44 27.33 -4.32
N SER A 27 5.38 26.39 -5.25
CA SER A 27 4.22 26.18 -6.12
C SER A 27 3.52 24.89 -5.71
N PRO A 28 2.38 24.97 -5.01
CA PRO A 28 1.66 23.78 -4.60
C PRO A 28 1.04 23.08 -5.81
N PHE A 29 1.03 21.76 -5.77
CA PHE A 29 0.25 20.93 -6.68
C PHE A 29 -0.39 19.76 -5.95
N LYS A 30 -1.47 19.22 -6.52
CA LYS A 30 -2.14 18.03 -6.02
C LYS A 30 -1.75 16.85 -6.91
N PRO A 31 -0.76 16.04 -6.53
CA PRO A 31 -0.25 14.94 -7.37
C PRO A 31 -1.27 13.82 -7.57
N TYR A 32 -2.39 13.87 -6.88
CA TYR A 32 -3.41 12.83 -6.84
C TYR A 32 -4.78 13.31 -7.35
N GLU A 33 -4.83 14.45 -8.03
CA GLU A 33 -6.04 14.87 -8.72
C GLU A 33 -6.12 14.09 -10.04
N ILE A 34 -6.96 13.05 -10.03
CA ILE A 34 -7.18 12.18 -11.19
C ILE A 34 -8.49 12.62 -11.84
N ASP A 35 -8.43 12.97 -13.13
CA ASP A 35 -9.62 13.11 -13.95
C ASP A 35 -10.21 11.72 -14.24
N LEU A 36 -11.18 11.33 -13.43
CA LEU A 36 -11.81 10.01 -13.53
C LEU A 36 -12.60 9.83 -14.83
N ASP A 37 -13.14 10.91 -15.40
CA ASP A 37 -13.91 10.82 -16.63
C ASP A 37 -12.96 10.62 -17.83
N TYR A 38 -11.86 11.34 -17.87
CA TYR A 38 -10.81 11.09 -18.86
C TYR A 38 -10.26 9.65 -18.76
N PHE A 39 -10.04 9.16 -17.54
CA PHE A 39 -9.57 7.81 -17.31
C PHE A 39 -10.57 6.76 -17.80
N ARG A 40 -11.86 6.91 -17.50
CA ARG A 40 -12.95 6.04 -17.94
C ARG A 40 -13.09 6.01 -19.46
N GLU A 41 -13.03 7.18 -20.12
CA GLU A 41 -13.07 7.26 -21.57
C GLU A 41 -11.81 6.63 -22.21
N GLY A 42 -10.65 6.82 -21.60
CA GLY A 42 -9.43 6.15 -21.98
C GLY A 42 -9.58 4.62 -21.92
N ARG A 43 -10.13 4.08 -20.80
CA ARG A 43 -10.34 2.64 -20.62
C ARG A 43 -11.18 2.00 -21.71
N LYS A 44 -12.20 2.70 -22.22
CA LYS A 44 -13.09 2.20 -23.28
C LYS A 44 -12.38 1.92 -24.62
N LYS A 45 -11.22 2.56 -24.84
CA LYS A 45 -10.43 2.41 -26.08
C LYS A 45 -9.55 1.16 -26.09
N PHE A 46 -9.44 0.44 -24.98
CA PHE A 46 -8.61 -0.75 -24.82
C PHE A 46 -9.48 -2.01 -24.73
N SER A 47 -9.08 -3.07 -25.37
CA SER A 47 -9.56 -4.41 -25.07
C SER A 47 -9.19 -4.82 -23.63
N LEU A 48 -9.75 -5.91 -23.14
CA LEU A 48 -9.41 -6.43 -21.81
C LEU A 48 -7.94 -6.80 -21.70
N GLU A 49 -7.40 -7.43 -22.75
CA GLU A 49 -5.99 -7.87 -22.75
C GLU A 49 -5.02 -6.68 -22.80
N GLU A 50 -5.26 -5.72 -23.69
CA GLU A 50 -4.45 -4.50 -23.75
C GLU A 50 -4.48 -3.72 -22.43
N TRP A 51 -5.65 -3.68 -21.79
CA TRP A 51 -5.76 -3.04 -20.47
C TRP A 51 -5.00 -3.79 -19.38
N ALA A 52 -5.08 -5.13 -19.39
CA ALA A 52 -4.28 -5.96 -18.48
C ALA A 52 -2.78 -5.74 -18.69
N ASP A 53 -2.34 -5.66 -19.95
CA ASP A 53 -0.94 -5.38 -20.29
C ASP A 53 -0.50 -3.99 -19.82
N LEU A 54 -1.35 -2.99 -19.98
CA LEU A 54 -1.09 -1.63 -19.50
C LEU A 54 -0.92 -1.61 -17.97
N LEU A 55 -1.81 -2.27 -17.22
CA LEU A 55 -1.73 -2.36 -15.77
C LEU A 55 -0.46 -3.09 -15.32
N ILE A 56 -0.12 -4.21 -15.96
CA ILE A 56 1.09 -4.98 -15.66
C ILE A 56 2.34 -4.13 -15.90
N ARG A 57 2.40 -3.39 -17.01
CA ARG A 57 3.51 -2.46 -17.31
C ARG A 57 3.61 -1.31 -16.31
N SER A 58 2.47 -0.77 -15.87
CA SER A 58 2.46 0.32 -14.87
C SER A 58 3.00 -0.12 -13.50
N MET A 59 3.00 -1.43 -13.23
CA MET A 59 3.64 -2.03 -12.06
C MET A 59 5.09 -2.46 -12.31
N GLU A 60 5.70 -2.04 -13.43
CA GLU A 60 7.07 -2.38 -13.84
C GLU A 60 7.31 -3.86 -14.16
N TYR A 61 6.24 -4.63 -14.47
CA TYR A 61 6.36 -6.00 -14.93
C TYR A 61 6.25 -6.11 -16.45
N ASN A 62 6.83 -7.17 -17.01
CA ASN A 62 6.73 -7.47 -18.43
C ASN A 62 5.50 -8.37 -18.71
N PRO A 63 4.46 -7.87 -19.40
CA PRO A 63 3.29 -8.69 -19.74
C PRO A 63 3.61 -9.87 -20.68
N GLY A 64 4.71 -9.80 -21.45
CA GLY A 64 5.18 -10.91 -22.27
C GLY A 64 5.69 -12.13 -21.48
N GLY A 65 5.87 -12.01 -20.17
CA GLY A 65 6.20 -13.13 -19.29
C GLY A 65 4.99 -14.00 -18.90
N PHE A 66 3.78 -13.60 -19.29
CA PHE A 66 2.55 -14.35 -19.02
C PHE A 66 2.09 -15.10 -20.28
N HIS A 67 1.74 -16.37 -20.12
CA HIS A 67 1.38 -17.23 -21.25
C HIS A 67 -0.09 -17.12 -21.68
N SER A 68 -0.95 -16.52 -20.85
CA SER A 68 -2.38 -16.36 -21.15
C SER A 68 -2.98 -15.15 -20.46
N LEU A 69 -4.15 -14.72 -20.94
CA LEU A 69 -4.95 -13.67 -20.28
C LEU A 69 -5.33 -14.08 -18.85
N ASP A 70 -5.66 -15.34 -18.61
CA ASP A 70 -6.03 -15.85 -17.29
C ASP A 70 -4.87 -15.69 -16.29
N GLN A 71 -3.64 -15.93 -16.71
CA GLN A 71 -2.46 -15.68 -15.86
C GLN A 71 -2.28 -14.20 -15.56
N LYS A 72 -2.50 -13.34 -16.54
CA LYS A 72 -2.46 -11.88 -16.34
C LYS A 72 -3.54 -11.45 -15.34
N LEU A 73 -4.77 -11.92 -15.49
CA LEU A 73 -5.87 -11.61 -14.60
C LEU A 73 -5.65 -12.16 -13.18
N LEU A 74 -5.12 -13.37 -13.06
CA LEU A 74 -4.74 -13.94 -11.78
C LEU A 74 -3.65 -13.10 -11.08
N PHE A 75 -2.65 -12.65 -11.83
CA PHE A 75 -1.63 -11.74 -11.30
C PHE A 75 -2.22 -10.41 -10.85
N LEU A 76 -3.10 -9.82 -11.66
CA LEU A 76 -3.78 -8.56 -11.37
C LEU A 76 -4.79 -8.66 -10.24
N SER A 77 -5.26 -9.87 -9.88
CA SER A 77 -6.17 -10.05 -8.74
C SER A 77 -5.57 -9.57 -7.41
N ARG A 78 -4.25 -9.50 -7.32
CA ARG A 78 -3.55 -8.87 -6.18
C ARG A 78 -3.95 -7.42 -5.95
N LEU A 79 -4.33 -6.71 -7.00
CA LEU A 79 -4.75 -5.31 -6.93
C LEU A 79 -6.14 -5.15 -6.27
N LEU A 80 -6.91 -6.21 -6.16
CA LEU A 80 -8.25 -6.15 -5.58
C LEU A 80 -8.22 -5.66 -4.12
N VAL A 81 -7.18 -6.02 -3.36
CA VAL A 81 -7.02 -5.57 -1.97
C VAL A 81 -6.90 -4.05 -1.83
N PHE A 82 -6.50 -3.35 -2.89
CA PHE A 82 -6.39 -1.87 -2.89
C PHE A 82 -7.72 -1.18 -3.20
N VAL A 83 -8.69 -1.88 -3.78
CA VAL A 83 -9.92 -1.27 -4.31
C VAL A 83 -11.20 -1.85 -3.72
N GLU A 84 -11.16 -3.11 -3.24
CA GLU A 84 -12.33 -3.78 -2.67
C GLU A 84 -12.32 -3.67 -1.14
N PRO A 85 -13.29 -2.96 -0.55
CA PRO A 85 -13.37 -2.83 0.90
C PRO A 85 -13.62 -4.18 1.56
N ARG A 86 -12.91 -4.45 2.65
CA ARG A 86 -12.99 -5.68 3.46
C ARG A 86 -12.57 -6.96 2.74
N LEU A 87 -11.87 -6.86 1.63
CA LEU A 87 -11.31 -8.03 0.98
C LEU A 87 -10.12 -8.55 1.79
N ASN A 88 -10.22 -9.79 2.23
CA ASN A 88 -9.12 -10.51 2.85
C ASN A 88 -8.58 -11.54 1.85
N MET A 89 -7.29 -11.50 1.56
CA MET A 89 -6.64 -12.38 0.62
C MET A 89 -5.53 -13.19 1.30
N ILE A 90 -5.43 -14.46 0.93
CA ILE A 90 -4.28 -15.31 1.27
C ILE A 90 -3.65 -15.74 -0.04
N GLU A 91 -2.38 -15.43 -0.23
CA GLU A 91 -1.63 -15.83 -1.40
C GLU A 91 -0.59 -16.89 -1.05
N LEU A 92 -0.73 -18.05 -1.67
CA LEU A 92 0.23 -19.15 -1.61
C LEU A 92 0.99 -19.21 -2.93
N ALA A 93 2.21 -18.70 -2.95
CA ALA A 93 3.03 -18.68 -4.16
C ALA A 93 4.51 -18.86 -3.81
N PRO A 94 5.31 -19.42 -4.75
CA PRO A 94 6.75 -19.56 -4.57
C PRO A 94 7.45 -18.22 -4.30
N LYS A 95 8.71 -18.30 -3.81
CA LYS A 95 9.57 -17.13 -3.69
C LYS A 95 9.86 -16.53 -5.06
N GLY A 96 10.05 -15.21 -5.11
CA GLY A 96 10.39 -14.52 -6.35
C GLY A 96 9.22 -14.18 -7.28
N THR A 97 7.97 -14.39 -6.86
CA THR A 97 6.77 -14.05 -7.68
C THR A 97 6.30 -12.59 -7.52
N GLY A 98 7.10 -11.74 -6.89
CA GLY A 98 6.82 -10.31 -6.77
C GLY A 98 5.78 -9.91 -5.72
N LYS A 99 5.35 -10.83 -4.82
CA LYS A 99 4.37 -10.53 -3.75
C LYS A 99 4.75 -9.30 -2.94
N THR A 100 5.91 -9.37 -2.32
CA THR A 100 6.41 -8.29 -1.46
C THR A 100 6.52 -6.96 -2.19
N TYR A 101 7.01 -6.98 -3.44
CA TYR A 101 7.16 -5.78 -4.26
C TYR A 101 5.82 -5.05 -4.46
N ILE A 102 4.78 -5.78 -4.85
CA ILE A 102 3.45 -5.19 -5.09
C ILE A 102 2.91 -4.54 -3.83
N PHE A 103 2.88 -5.27 -2.70
CA PHE A 103 2.26 -4.78 -1.47
C PHE A 103 3.09 -3.72 -0.74
N SER A 104 4.40 -3.64 -0.97
CA SER A 104 5.26 -2.63 -0.35
C SER A 104 5.46 -1.37 -1.18
N ASN A 105 5.23 -1.41 -2.50
CA ASN A 105 5.59 -0.30 -3.38
C ASN A 105 4.42 0.34 -4.13
N LEU A 106 3.31 -0.38 -4.37
CA LEU A 106 2.22 0.17 -5.18
C LEU A 106 1.32 1.15 -4.42
N SER A 107 1.28 1.09 -3.10
CA SER A 107 0.47 2.01 -2.31
C SER A 107 1.17 2.46 -1.04
N LYS A 108 1.22 3.77 -0.83
CA LYS A 108 1.67 4.36 0.43
C LYS A 108 0.64 4.28 1.57
N TYR A 109 -0.56 3.87 1.26
CA TYR A 109 -1.65 3.72 2.22
C TYR A 109 -1.74 2.33 2.83
N GLY A 110 -0.85 1.43 2.45
CA GLY A 110 -0.73 0.10 3.02
C GLY A 110 0.40 -0.01 4.02
N TRP A 111 0.32 -1.01 4.88
CA TRP A 111 1.39 -1.37 5.80
C TRP A 111 1.83 -2.81 5.60
N TRP A 112 3.11 -3.00 5.36
CA TRP A 112 3.69 -4.31 5.17
C TRP A 112 4.44 -4.77 6.43
N ILE A 113 4.22 -6.02 6.83
CA ILE A 113 4.85 -6.66 8.00
C ILE A 113 5.54 -7.93 7.53
N GLY A 114 6.86 -7.92 7.49
CA GLY A 114 7.69 -9.03 7.01
C GLY A 114 8.29 -9.90 8.11
N GLY A 115 7.68 -9.95 9.29
CA GLY A 115 8.17 -10.75 10.41
C GLY A 115 8.14 -10.01 11.75
N GLY A 116 8.70 -10.65 12.79
CA GLY A 116 8.81 -10.06 14.13
C GLY A 116 7.63 -10.38 15.04
N ILE A 117 7.45 -9.59 16.11
CA ILE A 117 6.41 -9.80 17.11
C ILE A 117 5.26 -8.83 16.89
N ILE A 118 4.07 -9.39 16.71
CA ILE A 118 2.82 -8.64 16.58
C ILE A 118 1.97 -8.88 17.82
N SER A 119 1.50 -7.79 18.45
CA SER A 119 0.52 -7.84 19.53
C SER A 119 -0.84 -7.36 19.05
N ARG A 120 -1.91 -7.70 19.79
CA ARG A 120 -3.26 -7.18 19.57
C ARG A 120 -3.26 -5.64 19.56
N ALA A 121 -2.55 -5.01 20.49
CA ALA A 121 -2.43 -3.56 20.58
C ALA A 121 -1.84 -2.94 19.30
N LYS A 122 -0.80 -3.54 18.71
CA LYS A 122 -0.22 -3.06 17.46
C LYS A 122 -1.17 -3.20 16.27
N MET A 123 -1.93 -4.30 16.22
CA MET A 123 -2.85 -4.54 15.11
C MET A 123 -4.12 -3.72 15.19
N PHE A 124 -4.75 -3.64 16.35
CA PHE A 124 -6.09 -3.10 16.53
C PHE A 124 -6.11 -1.79 17.34
N TYR A 125 -5.92 -1.88 18.66
CA TYR A 125 -5.98 -0.73 19.55
C TYR A 125 -5.11 -0.95 20.80
N ASP A 126 -4.27 0.01 21.12
CA ASP A 126 -3.48 0.05 22.35
C ASP A 126 -4.24 0.82 23.43
N VAL A 127 -4.86 0.08 24.36
CA VAL A 127 -5.65 0.64 25.45
C VAL A 127 -4.80 1.52 26.39
N SER A 128 -3.54 1.11 26.63
CA SER A 128 -2.65 1.84 27.55
C SER A 128 -2.21 3.19 27.02
N LYS A 129 -2.07 3.32 25.69
CA LYS A 129 -1.66 4.54 25.00
C LYS A 129 -2.81 5.31 24.38
N GLY A 130 -4.01 4.73 24.33
CA GLY A 130 -5.16 5.31 23.64
C GLY A 130 -4.95 5.47 22.12
N THR A 131 -4.15 4.59 21.50
CA THR A 131 -3.79 4.73 20.10
C THR A 131 -4.31 3.57 19.24
N PHE A 132 -4.78 3.91 18.05
CA PHE A 132 -5.20 2.92 17.06
C PHE A 132 -4.02 2.16 16.47
N GLY A 133 -4.24 0.89 16.14
CA GLY A 133 -3.28 0.00 15.52
C GLY A 133 -3.26 0.08 13.98
N PHE A 134 -2.54 -0.86 13.35
CA PHE A 134 -2.30 -0.84 11.90
C PHE A 134 -3.59 -0.93 11.07
N ILE A 135 -4.53 -1.81 11.45
CA ILE A 135 -5.78 -2.04 10.71
C ILE A 135 -6.65 -0.79 10.58
N THR A 136 -6.52 0.15 11.52
CA THR A 136 -7.30 1.39 11.51
C THR A 136 -6.54 2.59 10.95
N LYS A 137 -5.22 2.47 10.78
CA LYS A 137 -4.37 3.55 10.25
C LYS A 137 -4.14 3.45 8.76
N TYR A 138 -4.22 2.24 8.21
CA TYR A 138 -3.89 1.95 6.82
C TYR A 138 -5.08 1.33 6.11
N ASP A 139 -5.16 1.53 4.81
CA ASP A 139 -6.24 0.99 3.97
C ASP A 139 -6.16 -0.53 3.85
N PHE A 140 -4.93 -1.07 3.92
CA PHE A 140 -4.70 -2.52 4.04
C PHE A 140 -3.44 -2.81 4.86
N VAL A 141 -3.37 -4.03 5.38
CA VAL A 141 -2.19 -4.56 6.07
C VAL A 141 -1.80 -5.89 5.44
N ALA A 142 -0.58 -5.98 4.94
CA ALA A 142 -0.02 -7.21 4.39
C ALA A 142 0.89 -7.90 5.41
N LEU A 143 0.62 -9.17 5.70
CA LEU A 143 1.45 -10.03 6.53
C LEU A 143 2.25 -10.95 5.62
N ASP A 144 3.54 -10.69 5.45
CA ASP A 144 4.43 -11.53 4.66
C ASP A 144 5.17 -12.51 5.58
N GLU A 145 5.53 -13.67 5.03
CA GLU A 145 6.20 -14.75 5.77
C GLU A 145 5.53 -15.04 7.12
N ILE A 146 4.21 -15.24 7.12
CA ILE A 146 3.39 -15.37 8.34
C ILE A 146 3.95 -16.43 9.32
N GLN A 147 4.68 -17.42 8.82
CA GLN A 147 5.36 -18.44 9.62
C GLN A 147 6.49 -17.88 10.50
N THR A 148 7.03 -16.72 10.17
CA THR A 148 8.09 -16.04 10.93
C THR A 148 7.52 -15.04 11.95
N ILE A 149 6.24 -14.71 11.82
CA ILE A 149 5.57 -13.76 12.69
C ILE A 149 5.22 -14.47 14.01
N LYS A 150 5.66 -13.89 15.11
CA LYS A 150 5.29 -14.32 16.46
C LYS A 150 4.19 -13.44 17.01
N PHE A 151 3.18 -14.05 17.55
CA PHE A 151 2.09 -13.36 18.21
C PHE A 151 2.33 -13.37 19.73
N SER A 152 2.30 -12.19 20.35
CA SER A 152 2.59 -12.07 21.79
C SER A 152 1.54 -12.75 22.68
N ASP A 153 0.30 -12.78 22.23
CA ASP A 153 -0.81 -13.54 22.84
C ASP A 153 -1.61 -14.20 21.72
N GLU A 154 -1.27 -15.45 21.45
CA GLU A 154 -1.79 -16.16 20.28
C GLU A 154 -3.30 -16.42 20.37
N SER A 155 -3.82 -16.71 21.55
CA SER A 155 -5.24 -17.01 21.75
C SER A 155 -6.12 -15.77 21.63
N GLU A 156 -5.72 -14.68 22.25
CA GLU A 156 -6.43 -13.40 22.21
C GLU A 156 -6.39 -12.80 20.81
N LEU A 157 -5.22 -12.82 20.16
CA LEU A 157 -5.07 -12.30 18.83
C LEU A 157 -5.83 -13.11 17.77
N LYS A 158 -5.84 -14.44 17.88
CA LYS A 158 -6.65 -15.32 17.02
C LYS A 158 -8.15 -15.01 17.14
N GLY A 159 -8.64 -14.78 18.36
CA GLY A 159 -10.03 -14.38 18.59
C GLY A 159 -10.35 -13.03 17.94
N ALA A 160 -9.49 -12.04 18.12
CA ALA A 160 -9.66 -10.71 17.51
C ALA A 160 -9.61 -10.76 15.99
N PHE A 161 -8.68 -11.54 15.40
CA PHE A 161 -8.62 -11.72 13.95
C PHE A 161 -9.87 -12.42 13.40
N LYS A 162 -10.32 -13.49 14.06
CA LYS A 162 -11.55 -14.19 13.65
C LYS A 162 -12.73 -13.22 13.58
N ASN A 163 -12.97 -12.47 14.64
CA ASN A 163 -14.05 -11.48 14.68
C ASN A 163 -13.88 -10.42 13.59
N TYR A 164 -12.67 -9.92 13.38
CA TYR A 164 -12.39 -8.93 12.36
C TYR A 164 -12.65 -9.46 10.94
N LEU A 165 -12.16 -10.65 10.62
CA LEU A 165 -12.35 -11.27 9.31
C LEU A 165 -13.81 -11.60 9.02
N GLU A 166 -14.59 -12.03 10.03
CA GLU A 166 -16.00 -12.37 9.88
C GLU A 166 -16.90 -11.15 9.85
N GLN A 167 -16.66 -10.16 10.72
CA GLN A 167 -17.61 -9.06 10.97
C GLN A 167 -17.05 -7.69 10.54
N GLY A 168 -15.77 -7.56 10.25
CA GLY A 168 -15.11 -6.28 10.01
C GLY A 168 -15.03 -5.40 11.26
N LYS A 169 -15.15 -6.00 12.44
CA LYS A 169 -15.13 -5.30 13.75
C LYS A 169 -14.13 -5.99 14.66
N PHE A 170 -13.54 -5.22 15.56
CA PHE A 170 -12.74 -5.75 16.66
C PHE A 170 -13.24 -5.15 17.98
N THR A 171 -13.31 -5.96 18.99
CA THR A 171 -13.68 -5.61 20.38
C THR A 171 -12.58 -6.04 21.33
#